data_fc6cedb02a7302e0bc70e8e2ce3fe704
#
_entry.id   fc6cedb02a7302e0bc70e8e2ce3fe704
#
_cell.length_a   1.000
_cell.length_b   1.000
_cell.length_c   1.000
_cell.angle_alpha   90.00
_cell.angle_beta   90.00
_cell.angle_gamma   90.00
#
_symmetry.space_group_name_H-M   'P 1'
#
loop_
_entity.id
_entity.type
_entity.pdbx_description
1 polymer ?
#
loop_
_entity_poly.entity_id
_entity_poly.type
_entity_poly.pdbx_seq_one_letter_code
_entity_poly.pdbx_strand_id
1 'polypeptide(L)'
;MSRYNVLRLGKFATFLILILLWASATPIDARIERGNGIVRVKSAVPMAEAIIRIKADLAAKGIKFFDEIDQSKLAADAGIKLRPSTLLIFGNPPLGTQFITSNPNAGLDWPVRLLLTQDNNGEVWAVWTDFAWIARRHNIRDRDAQFNMATTVVKSITSTITSK
;
A
#
# COMPACT_ATOMS: atom_id res chain seq x y z
N MET A 1 71.41 -15.38 -46.75
CA MET A 1 71.04 -16.11 -45.53
C MET A 1 70.78 -15.04 -44.49
N SER A 2 69.56 -14.71 -44.24
CA SER A 2 69.19 -13.92 -43.05
C SER A 2 67.67 -13.97 -42.89
N ARG A 3 67.24 -14.37 -41.72
CA ARG A 3 65.83 -14.57 -41.37
C ARG A 3 65.25 -13.27 -40.77
N TYR A 4 64.15 -12.77 -41.36
CA TYR A 4 63.45 -11.67 -40.82
C TYR A 4 62.42 -12.17 -39.73
N ASN A 5 62.57 -11.68 -38.49
CA ASN A 5 61.62 -11.86 -37.46
C ASN A 5 60.62 -10.68 -37.52
N VAL A 6 59.36 -11.00 -37.79
CA VAL A 6 58.26 -10.04 -37.77
C VAL A 6 57.62 -9.99 -36.37
N LEU A 7 57.77 -8.84 -35.69
CA LEU A 7 57.07 -8.57 -34.45
C LEU A 7 55.57 -8.37 -34.74
N ARG A 8 54.74 -9.23 -34.13
CA ARG A 8 53.30 -9.04 -34.11
C ARG A 8 52.93 -8.05 -33.00
N LEU A 9 52.38 -6.89 -33.35
CA LEU A 9 51.71 -5.98 -32.41
C LEU A 9 50.39 -6.63 -31.94
N GLY A 10 50.29 -6.85 -30.63
CA GLY A 10 49.06 -7.26 -29.96
C GLY A 10 48.07 -6.13 -29.91
N LYS A 11 46.86 -6.37 -30.39
CA LYS A 11 45.70 -5.46 -30.24
C LYS A 11 45.16 -5.59 -28.83
N PHE A 12 45.30 -4.55 -28.01
CA PHE A 12 44.59 -4.43 -26.74
C PHE A 12 43.12 -4.14 -27.04
N ALA A 13 42.26 -5.12 -26.82
CA ALA A 13 40.83 -4.95 -26.84
C ALA A 13 40.37 -4.36 -25.48
N THR A 14 40.01 -3.10 -25.49
CA THR A 14 39.41 -2.41 -24.32
C THR A 14 37.99 -2.94 -24.14
N PHE A 15 37.77 -3.79 -23.15
CA PHE A 15 36.46 -4.25 -22.77
C PHE A 15 35.78 -3.13 -21.96
N LEU A 16 34.84 -2.44 -22.59
CA LEU A 16 33.95 -1.47 -21.95
C LEU A 16 32.85 -2.25 -21.19
N ILE A 17 33.01 -2.39 -19.87
CA ILE A 17 31.98 -3.00 -19.01
C ILE A 17 30.87 -1.98 -18.84
N LEU A 18 29.77 -2.17 -19.57
CA LEU A 18 28.51 -1.45 -19.36
C LEU A 18 27.84 -2.01 -18.11
N ILE A 19 28.01 -1.33 -16.96
CA ILE A 19 27.26 -1.63 -15.75
C ILE A 19 25.84 -1.11 -15.95
N LEU A 20 24.93 -2.00 -16.33
CA LEU A 20 23.49 -1.77 -16.28
C LEU A 20 23.07 -1.69 -14.80
N LEU A 21 22.88 -0.47 -14.29
CA LEU A 21 22.17 -0.22 -13.03
C LEU A 21 20.72 -0.64 -13.22
N TRP A 22 20.41 -1.88 -12.88
CA TRP A 22 19.03 -2.29 -12.63
C TRP A 22 18.60 -1.60 -11.35
N ALA A 23 17.76 -0.58 -11.49
CA ALA A 23 17.00 -0.05 -10.36
C ALA A 23 16.07 -1.18 -9.89
N SER A 24 16.50 -1.90 -8.86
CA SER A 24 15.67 -2.87 -8.16
C SER A 24 14.56 -2.07 -7.48
N ALA A 25 13.38 -2.04 -8.11
CA ALA A 25 12.16 -1.64 -7.43
C ALA A 25 11.98 -2.60 -6.26
N THR A 26 12.23 -2.13 -5.04
CA THR A 26 11.96 -2.90 -3.83
C THR A 26 10.47 -3.24 -3.82
N PRO A 27 10.08 -4.52 -3.69
CA PRO A 27 8.68 -4.88 -3.57
C PRO A 27 8.09 -4.18 -2.35
N ILE A 28 6.90 -3.60 -2.51
CA ILE A 28 6.12 -3.05 -1.40
C ILE A 28 5.95 -4.17 -0.38
N ASP A 29 6.60 -4.06 0.76
CA ASP A 29 6.51 -5.06 1.83
C ASP A 29 5.15 -4.93 2.53
N ALA A 30 4.09 -5.40 1.85
CA ALA A 30 2.76 -5.53 2.41
C ALA A 30 2.69 -6.84 3.19
N ARG A 31 2.77 -6.75 4.50
CA ARG A 31 2.68 -7.91 5.38
C ARG A 31 1.23 -8.24 5.68
N ILE A 32 0.76 -9.41 5.24
CA ILE A 32 -0.53 -9.98 5.67
C ILE A 32 -0.28 -10.74 6.97
N GLU A 33 -0.85 -10.27 8.07
CA GLU A 33 -0.83 -11.01 9.34
C GLU A 33 -1.77 -12.22 9.22
N ARG A 34 -1.19 -13.44 9.26
CA ARG A 34 -1.96 -14.68 9.07
C ARG A 34 -3.01 -14.85 10.16
N GLY A 35 -4.26 -15.04 9.74
CA GLY A 35 -5.38 -15.42 10.61
C GLY A 35 -6.34 -14.31 11.02
N ASN A 36 -5.93 -13.04 11.05
CA ASN A 36 -6.79 -11.93 11.50
C ASN A 36 -7.32 -11.03 10.36
N GLY A 37 -6.89 -11.26 9.12
CA GLY A 37 -7.29 -10.47 7.96
C GLY A 37 -6.72 -9.06 7.93
N ILE A 38 -5.63 -8.77 8.64
CA ILE A 38 -4.98 -7.47 8.67
C ILE A 38 -3.87 -7.39 7.62
N VAL A 39 -3.89 -6.32 6.82
CA VAL A 39 -2.81 -5.95 5.90
C VAL A 39 -2.16 -4.68 6.42
N ARG A 40 -0.82 -4.64 6.42
CA ARG A 40 -0.03 -3.48 6.85
C ARG A 40 0.99 -3.09 5.80
N VAL A 41 1.14 -1.78 5.59
CA VAL A 41 2.18 -1.19 4.73
C VAL A 41 2.90 -0.11 5.52
N LYS A 42 4.24 -0.15 5.56
CA LYS A 42 5.04 0.87 6.21
C LYS A 42 5.06 2.14 5.38
N SER A 43 4.84 3.28 6.03
CA SER A 43 5.01 4.59 5.41
C SER A 43 6.48 5.01 5.44
N ALA A 44 6.96 5.56 4.32
CA ALA A 44 8.27 6.21 4.23
C ALA A 44 8.21 7.70 4.62
N VAL A 45 7.00 8.22 4.87
CA VAL A 45 6.76 9.62 5.20
C VAL A 45 6.04 9.76 6.54
N PRO A 46 6.13 10.94 7.22
CA PRO A 46 5.40 11.20 8.46
C PRO A 46 3.88 11.10 8.27
N MET A 47 3.14 10.86 9.38
CA MET A 47 1.70 10.63 9.36
C MET A 47 0.90 11.76 8.68
N ALA A 48 1.21 13.01 8.99
CA ALA A 48 0.49 14.15 8.39
C ALA A 48 0.64 14.18 6.85
N GLU A 49 1.85 13.90 6.35
CA GLU A 49 2.12 13.83 4.91
C GLU A 49 1.45 12.60 4.29
N ALA A 50 1.45 11.45 4.97
CA ALA A 50 0.77 10.24 4.52
C ALA A 50 -0.74 10.49 4.33
N ILE A 51 -1.39 11.17 5.27
CA ILE A 51 -2.81 11.56 5.17
C ILE A 51 -3.04 12.43 3.94
N ILE A 52 -2.21 13.46 3.72
CA ILE A 52 -2.32 14.37 2.58
C ILE A 52 -2.18 13.62 1.25
N ARG A 53 -1.15 12.77 1.12
CA ARG A 53 -0.90 11.99 -0.10
C ARG A 53 -2.05 11.03 -0.42
N ILE A 54 -2.55 10.31 0.59
CA ILE A 54 -3.69 9.40 0.45
C ILE A 54 -4.93 10.16 0.00
N LYS A 55 -5.28 11.28 0.66
CA LYS A 55 -6.46 12.08 0.30
C LYS A 55 -6.37 12.66 -1.10
N ALA A 56 -5.18 13.11 -1.52
CA ALA A 56 -4.95 13.59 -2.88
C ALA A 56 -5.14 12.48 -3.93
N ASP A 57 -4.64 11.28 -3.66
CA ASP A 57 -4.77 10.13 -4.56
C ASP A 57 -6.23 9.62 -4.64
N LEU A 58 -6.96 9.63 -3.52
CA LEU A 58 -8.41 9.35 -3.49
C LEU A 58 -9.16 10.31 -4.40
N ALA A 59 -8.89 11.62 -4.30
CA ALA A 59 -9.51 12.64 -5.13
C ALA A 59 -9.16 12.45 -6.60
N ALA A 60 -7.90 12.18 -6.94
CA ALA A 60 -7.45 11.95 -8.31
C ALA A 60 -8.11 10.71 -8.94
N LYS A 61 -8.46 9.71 -8.15
CA LYS A 61 -9.17 8.49 -8.59
C LYS A 61 -10.71 8.61 -8.55
N GLY A 62 -11.25 9.74 -8.17
CA GLY A 62 -12.70 9.94 -8.02
C GLY A 62 -13.33 9.05 -6.93
N ILE A 63 -12.53 8.65 -5.93
CA ILE A 63 -13.01 7.85 -4.81
C ILE A 63 -13.57 8.79 -3.76
N LYS A 64 -14.80 8.51 -3.30
CA LYS A 64 -15.48 9.35 -2.32
C LYS A 64 -14.80 9.21 -0.95
N PHE A 65 -14.28 10.32 -0.44
CA PHE A 65 -13.85 10.46 0.94
C PHE A 65 -15.07 10.78 1.80
N PHE A 66 -15.25 10.05 2.91
CA PHE A 66 -16.42 10.24 3.80
C PHE A 66 -16.02 10.96 5.07
N ASP A 67 -14.96 10.50 5.77
CA ASP A 67 -14.58 11.04 7.07
C ASP A 67 -13.12 10.76 7.43
N GLU A 68 -12.61 11.56 8.39
CA GLU A 68 -11.30 11.40 9.03
C GLU A 68 -11.50 11.50 10.55
N ILE A 69 -11.18 10.42 11.25
CA ILE A 69 -11.33 10.32 12.69
C ILE A 69 -9.96 10.30 13.35
N ASP A 70 -9.57 11.41 14.00
CA ASP A 70 -8.38 11.47 14.84
C ASP A 70 -8.66 10.77 16.18
N GLN A 71 -8.30 9.48 16.24
CA GLN A 71 -8.48 8.65 17.42
C GLN A 71 -7.57 9.10 18.58
N SER A 72 -6.38 9.65 18.28
CA SER A 72 -5.47 10.16 19.29
C SER A 72 -6.03 11.41 19.98
N LYS A 73 -6.69 12.29 19.20
CA LYS A 73 -7.41 13.44 19.77
C LYS A 73 -8.58 13.00 20.65
N LEU A 74 -9.41 12.07 20.17
CA LEU A 74 -10.51 11.51 20.96
C LEU A 74 -10.03 10.88 22.27
N ALA A 75 -8.92 10.17 22.24
CA ALA A 75 -8.31 9.62 23.44
C ALA A 75 -7.84 10.72 24.40
N ALA A 76 -7.18 11.76 23.89
CA ALA A 76 -6.72 12.91 24.69
C ALA A 76 -7.88 13.65 25.35
N ASP A 77 -8.98 13.87 24.62
CA ASP A 77 -10.19 14.50 25.15
C ASP A 77 -10.83 13.67 26.29
N ALA A 78 -10.60 12.34 26.30
CA ALA A 78 -10.98 11.42 27.37
C ALA A 78 -9.91 11.24 28.48
N GLY A 79 -8.81 11.99 28.44
CA GLY A 79 -7.69 11.86 29.37
C GLY A 79 -6.82 10.61 29.17
N ILE A 80 -6.93 9.94 28.02
CA ILE A 80 -6.21 8.72 27.70
C ILE A 80 -5.02 9.05 26.76
N LYS A 81 -3.82 8.58 27.09
CA LYS A 81 -2.66 8.73 26.24
C LYS A 81 -2.65 7.68 25.15
N LEU A 82 -2.83 8.09 23.90
CA LEU A 82 -2.73 7.25 22.71
C LEU A 82 -1.65 7.81 21.77
N ARG A 83 -0.87 6.94 21.14
CA ARG A 83 0.02 7.34 20.04
C ARG A 83 -0.79 7.83 18.85
N PRO A 84 -0.17 8.61 17.94
CA PRO A 84 -0.83 9.06 16.72
C PRO A 84 -1.60 7.93 16.03
N SER A 85 -2.89 8.14 15.82
CA SER A 85 -3.80 7.16 15.23
C SER A 85 -4.94 7.90 14.55
N THR A 86 -5.09 7.73 13.24
CA THR A 86 -6.12 8.39 12.42
C THR A 86 -6.79 7.36 11.51
N LEU A 87 -8.11 7.29 11.53
CA LEU A 87 -8.89 6.43 10.68
C LEU A 87 -9.47 7.23 9.51
N LEU A 88 -9.12 6.85 8.28
CA LEU A 88 -9.68 7.41 7.05
C LEU A 88 -10.79 6.51 6.54
N ILE A 89 -11.96 7.10 6.23
CA ILE A 89 -13.13 6.39 5.73
C ILE A 89 -13.43 6.87 4.31
N PHE A 90 -13.37 5.94 3.35
CA PHE A 90 -13.58 6.24 1.94
C PHE A 90 -14.14 5.04 1.18
N GLY A 91 -14.61 5.26 -0.05
CA GLY A 91 -15.11 4.17 -0.88
C GLY A 91 -15.59 4.60 -2.25
N ASN A 92 -15.76 3.61 -3.12
CA ASN A 92 -16.41 3.76 -4.40
C ASN A 92 -17.80 3.11 -4.31
N PRO A 93 -18.92 3.89 -4.23
CA PRO A 93 -20.26 3.33 -4.05
C PRO A 93 -20.64 2.29 -5.14
N PRO A 94 -20.41 2.52 -6.44
CA PRO A 94 -20.70 1.51 -7.47
C PRO A 94 -19.97 0.17 -7.26
N LEU A 95 -18.80 0.17 -6.64
CA LEU A 95 -18.05 -1.06 -6.33
C LEU A 95 -18.50 -1.66 -5.00
N GLY A 96 -18.53 -0.87 -3.93
CA GLY A 96 -18.78 -1.36 -2.58
C GLY A 96 -20.20 -1.87 -2.35
N THR A 97 -21.22 -1.25 -3.00
CA THR A 97 -22.60 -1.73 -2.88
C THR A 97 -22.81 -3.11 -3.48
N GLN A 98 -21.96 -3.55 -4.41
CA GLN A 98 -22.03 -4.92 -4.96
C GLN A 98 -21.77 -6.00 -3.91
N PHE A 99 -20.95 -5.71 -2.89
CA PHE A 99 -20.73 -6.64 -1.77
C PHE A 99 -22.00 -6.76 -0.92
N ILE A 100 -22.66 -5.63 -0.67
CA ILE A 100 -23.90 -5.56 0.14
C ILE A 100 -25.06 -6.25 -0.59
N THR A 101 -25.13 -6.17 -1.92
CA THR A 101 -26.17 -6.88 -2.70
C THR A 101 -25.97 -8.40 -2.66
N SER A 102 -24.75 -8.89 -2.49
CA SER A 102 -24.47 -10.31 -2.34
C SER A 102 -24.76 -10.80 -0.89
N ASN A 103 -24.31 -10.02 0.10
CA ASN A 103 -24.63 -10.26 1.51
C ASN A 103 -24.81 -8.90 2.24
N PRO A 104 -26.00 -8.58 2.75
CA PRO A 104 -26.24 -7.30 3.45
C PRO A 104 -25.31 -7.03 4.63
N ASN A 105 -24.85 -8.07 5.34
CA ASN A 105 -23.93 -7.94 6.46
C ASN A 105 -22.54 -7.42 6.03
N ALA A 106 -22.19 -7.50 4.75
CA ALA A 106 -20.94 -6.92 4.24
C ALA A 106 -20.91 -5.38 4.39
N GLY A 107 -22.04 -4.75 4.63
CA GLY A 107 -22.13 -3.34 5.01
C GLY A 107 -21.37 -2.98 6.29
N LEU A 108 -21.05 -3.96 7.15
CA LEU A 108 -20.17 -3.76 8.32
C LEU A 108 -18.71 -3.47 7.93
N ASP A 109 -18.27 -3.93 6.76
CA ASP A 109 -16.91 -3.77 6.27
C ASP A 109 -16.80 -2.77 5.11
N TRP A 110 -17.89 -2.08 4.78
CA TRP A 110 -17.92 -1.00 3.81
C TRP A 110 -18.64 0.22 4.40
N PRO A 111 -18.14 1.45 4.24
CA PRO A 111 -16.97 1.91 3.47
C PRO A 111 -15.64 1.36 3.96
N VAL A 112 -14.61 1.47 3.09
CA VAL A 112 -13.23 1.10 3.45
C VAL A 112 -12.76 1.93 4.63
N ARG A 113 -12.13 1.26 5.59
CA ARG A 113 -11.47 1.87 6.75
C ARG A 113 -9.98 1.64 6.63
N LEU A 114 -9.22 2.71 6.45
CA LEU A 114 -7.77 2.72 6.40
C LEU A 114 -7.24 3.43 7.65
N LEU A 115 -6.60 2.68 8.52
CA LEU A 115 -5.99 3.20 9.73
C LEU A 115 -4.55 3.62 9.43
N LEU A 116 -4.19 4.86 9.75
CA LEU A 116 -2.81 5.29 9.90
C LEU A 116 -2.46 5.29 11.38
N THR A 117 -1.43 4.57 11.78
CA THR A 117 -1.03 4.44 13.18
C THR A 117 0.48 4.44 13.33
N GLN A 118 0.96 4.92 14.50
CA GLN A 118 2.37 4.93 14.84
C GLN A 118 2.67 3.83 15.86
N ASP A 119 3.72 3.03 15.61
CA ASP A 119 4.16 1.97 16.53
C ASP A 119 5.08 2.50 17.64
N ASN A 120 5.61 1.57 18.46
CA ASN A 120 6.51 1.90 19.58
C ASN A 120 7.85 2.50 19.13
N ASN A 121 8.25 2.26 17.89
CA ASN A 121 9.51 2.77 17.32
C ASN A 121 9.31 4.11 16.61
N GLY A 122 8.10 4.68 16.64
CA GLY A 122 7.75 5.90 15.92
C GLY A 122 7.50 5.68 14.43
N GLU A 123 7.43 4.42 13.96
CA GLU A 123 7.18 4.10 12.55
C GLU A 123 5.69 4.20 12.24
N VAL A 124 5.38 4.81 11.09
CA VAL A 124 4.01 4.99 10.62
C VAL A 124 3.60 3.83 9.70
N TRP A 125 2.40 3.32 9.94
CA TRP A 125 1.83 2.20 9.20
C TRP A 125 0.44 2.55 8.69
N ALA A 126 0.16 2.19 7.43
CA ALA A 126 -1.19 2.11 6.90
C ALA A 126 -1.72 0.67 7.07
N VAL A 127 -2.91 0.55 7.63
CA VAL A 127 -3.48 -0.75 8.03
C VAL A 127 -4.93 -0.83 7.58
N TRP A 128 -5.31 -1.97 6.97
CA TRP A 128 -6.71 -2.21 6.54
C TRP A 128 -7.06 -3.70 6.60
N THR A 129 -8.35 -4.00 6.46
CA THR A 129 -8.83 -5.38 6.39
C THR A 129 -8.64 -5.94 4.99
N ASP A 130 -8.03 -7.11 4.86
CA ASP A 130 -7.88 -7.85 3.60
C ASP A 130 -9.25 -8.15 2.97
N PHE A 131 -9.43 -7.76 1.72
CA PHE A 131 -10.68 -7.96 1.02
C PHE A 131 -11.01 -9.44 0.77
N ALA A 132 -10.01 -10.30 0.60
CA ALA A 132 -10.24 -11.74 0.52
C ALA A 132 -10.72 -12.32 1.86
N TRP A 133 -10.27 -11.73 2.98
CA TRP A 133 -10.79 -12.08 4.31
C TRP A 133 -12.23 -11.62 4.49
N ILE A 134 -12.58 -10.41 4.03
CA ILE A 134 -13.97 -9.89 4.04
C ILE A 134 -14.88 -10.81 3.23
N ALA A 135 -14.46 -11.23 2.02
CA ALA A 135 -15.21 -12.16 1.19
C ALA A 135 -15.53 -13.48 1.94
N ARG A 136 -14.52 -14.04 2.60
CA ARG A 136 -14.69 -15.26 3.40
C ARG A 136 -15.60 -15.04 4.61
N ARG A 137 -15.40 -13.94 5.37
CA ARG A 137 -16.21 -13.58 6.54
C ARG A 137 -17.69 -13.54 6.24
N HIS A 138 -18.05 -12.97 5.08
CA HIS A 138 -19.43 -12.80 4.64
C HIS A 138 -19.91 -13.89 3.67
N ASN A 139 -19.10 -14.95 3.44
CA ASN A 139 -19.39 -16.05 2.51
C ASN A 139 -19.82 -15.56 1.10
N ILE A 140 -19.18 -14.49 0.60
CA ILE A 140 -19.43 -13.95 -0.74
C ILE A 140 -18.51 -14.67 -1.73
N ARG A 141 -19.08 -15.34 -2.72
CA ARG A 141 -18.36 -16.16 -3.71
C ARG A 141 -18.64 -15.77 -5.17
N ASP A 142 -19.46 -14.77 -5.38
CA ASP A 142 -19.95 -14.30 -6.68
C ASP A 142 -19.44 -12.89 -7.02
N ARG A 143 -18.41 -12.40 -6.31
CA ARG A 143 -17.83 -11.05 -6.46
C ARG A 143 -16.30 -11.03 -6.47
N ASP A 144 -15.66 -12.11 -6.90
CA ASP A 144 -14.18 -12.23 -6.89
C ASP A 144 -13.49 -11.10 -7.65
N ALA A 145 -14.02 -10.73 -8.82
CA ALA A 145 -13.47 -9.63 -9.62
C ALA A 145 -13.52 -8.29 -8.87
N GLN A 146 -14.62 -8.02 -8.17
CA GLN A 146 -14.83 -6.80 -7.39
C GLN A 146 -13.91 -6.75 -6.16
N PHE A 147 -13.75 -7.86 -5.45
CA PHE A 147 -12.81 -7.96 -4.33
C PHE A 147 -11.35 -7.78 -4.77
N ASN A 148 -10.97 -8.35 -5.92
CA ASN A 148 -9.65 -8.16 -6.52
C ASN A 148 -9.42 -6.69 -6.93
N MET A 149 -10.43 -6.04 -7.51
CA MET A 149 -10.39 -4.63 -7.86
C MET A 149 -10.21 -3.75 -6.60
N ALA A 150 -10.99 -3.99 -5.55
CA ALA A 150 -10.87 -3.26 -4.28
C ALA A 150 -9.48 -3.43 -3.66
N THR A 151 -8.93 -4.64 -3.69
CA THR A 151 -7.56 -4.93 -3.24
C THR A 151 -6.52 -4.12 -4.03
N THR A 152 -6.64 -4.09 -5.36
CA THR A 152 -5.74 -3.37 -6.24
C THR A 152 -5.81 -1.86 -5.98
N VAL A 153 -7.00 -1.31 -5.81
CA VAL A 153 -7.21 0.11 -5.53
C VAL A 153 -6.56 0.51 -4.19
N VAL A 154 -6.80 -0.23 -3.10
CA VAL A 154 -6.21 0.12 -1.80
C VAL A 154 -4.68 -0.03 -1.81
N LYS A 155 -4.14 -1.05 -2.49
CA LYS A 155 -2.69 -1.17 -2.69
C LYS A 155 -2.11 0.02 -3.47
N SER A 156 -2.79 0.48 -4.53
CA SER A 156 -2.39 1.67 -5.29
C SER A 156 -2.40 2.93 -4.43
N ILE A 157 -3.45 3.14 -3.62
CA ILE A 157 -3.56 4.28 -2.69
C ILE A 157 -2.40 4.24 -1.67
N THR A 158 -2.17 3.10 -1.03
CA THR A 158 -1.12 2.97 -0.02
C THR A 158 0.30 3.00 -0.59
N SER A 159 0.50 2.73 -1.88
CA SER A 159 1.80 2.88 -2.52
C SER A 159 2.30 4.33 -2.56
N THR A 160 1.40 5.33 -2.50
CA THR A 160 1.76 6.76 -2.50
C THR A 160 2.56 7.19 -1.27
N ILE A 161 2.56 6.39 -0.21
CA ILE A 161 3.28 6.66 1.04
C ILE A 161 4.51 5.79 1.26
N THR A 162 4.85 4.88 0.33
CA THR A 162 5.98 3.94 0.49
C THR A 162 7.31 4.48 0.01
N SER A 163 7.33 5.66 -0.63
CA SER A 163 8.54 6.38 -1.06
C SER A 163 8.51 7.83 -0.57
N LYS A 164 9.72 8.39 -0.37
CA LYS A 164 9.93 9.80 0.00
C LYS A 164 9.70 10.73 -1.19
#